data_71ae44968db94cabee05008af12f27c0
#
_entry.id   71ae44968db94cabee05008af12f27c0
#
_cell.length_a   1.000
_cell.length_b   1.000
_cell.length_c   1.000
_cell.angle_alpha   90.00
_cell.angle_beta   90.00
_cell.angle_gamma   90.00
#
_symmetry.space_group_name_H-M   'P 1'
#
loop_
_entity.id
_entity.type
_entity.pdbx_description
1 polymer ?
#
loop_
_entity_poly.entity_id
_entity_poly.type
_entity_poly.pdbx_seq_one_letter_code
_entity_poly.pdbx_strand_id
1 'polypeptide(L)'
;MGTLLSYSGLSTKIRAMQSKLMTEKQYQEISQLESVPQVVAYLKKQPGFKELWTDLDENSLHRGDIEKLLTHTIHQNFAKIYKFANPSQRTFMALYFKRYEIAVMKECLRRVFDKTREGLDLSLFKDFFDRHSKLDLEKLTQANTIEEFVNSLKGTEYYSPLSKIGEEYTPLLFDYGMALDQYYFANIWSVKDKLFSKRDLQEIIKAYGNKFDMLNLQWIYRSRRYYHMAPADIYALLIPVHYKLSHKEVTALVEAADNDEFRRVLDTTAYKKRYPELAPDNLEEYYTLNLRNVLESEARKYPHSVIMIYSYFYWTYDESKTYDAGEYKADRSDH
;
A
#
# COMPACT_ATOMS: atom_id res chain seq x y z
N MET A 1 -3.40 -31.83 -9.59
CA MET A 1 -2.81 -31.38 -10.90
C MET A 1 -3.33 -30.01 -11.35
N GLY A 2 -4.56 -29.56 -11.06
CA GLY A 2 -5.13 -28.32 -11.57
C GLY A 2 -4.41 -27.02 -11.19
N THR A 3 -3.92 -26.89 -9.95
CA THR A 3 -3.26 -25.68 -9.45
C THR A 3 -1.87 -25.45 -10.06
N LEU A 4 -1.08 -26.52 -10.23
CA LEU A 4 0.25 -26.43 -10.83
C LEU A 4 0.17 -25.92 -12.27
N LEU A 5 -0.72 -26.50 -13.07
CA LEU A 5 -0.93 -26.08 -14.48
C LEU A 5 -1.49 -24.66 -14.55
N SER A 6 -2.38 -24.29 -13.62
CA SER A 6 -3.01 -22.97 -13.56
C SER A 6 -2.03 -21.83 -13.28
N TYR A 7 -0.97 -22.08 -12.52
CA TYR A 7 0.01 -21.04 -12.14
C TYR A 7 1.37 -21.14 -12.86
N SER A 8 1.69 -22.23 -13.56
CA SER A 8 3.03 -22.47 -14.12
C SER A 8 3.50 -21.37 -15.06
N GLY A 9 2.66 -20.99 -16.02
CA GLY A 9 2.99 -19.93 -16.98
C GLY A 9 3.14 -18.55 -16.30
N LEU A 10 2.24 -18.23 -15.38
CA LEU A 10 2.27 -16.98 -14.64
C LEU A 10 3.48 -16.92 -13.70
N SER A 11 3.79 -17.99 -12.99
CA SER A 11 4.95 -18.04 -12.09
C SER A 11 6.26 -17.90 -12.85
N THR A 12 6.38 -18.52 -14.02
CA THR A 12 7.54 -18.36 -14.91
C THR A 12 7.68 -16.90 -15.37
N LYS A 13 6.58 -16.26 -15.76
CA LYS A 13 6.58 -14.84 -16.14
C LYS A 13 7.00 -13.95 -14.99
N ILE A 14 6.44 -14.16 -13.80
CA ILE A 14 6.78 -13.39 -12.59
C ILE A 14 8.27 -13.55 -12.25
N ARG A 15 8.82 -14.76 -12.26
CA ARG A 15 10.25 -14.98 -12.00
C ARG A 15 11.15 -14.27 -13.01
N ALA A 16 10.80 -14.30 -14.29
CA ALA A 16 11.52 -13.56 -15.32
C ALA A 16 11.44 -12.05 -15.14
N MET A 17 10.36 -11.54 -14.54
CA MET A 17 10.23 -10.12 -14.19
C MET A 17 10.99 -9.79 -12.89
N GLN A 18 10.95 -10.68 -11.89
CA GLN A 18 11.71 -10.53 -10.64
C GLN A 18 13.22 -10.45 -10.88
N SER A 19 13.75 -11.23 -11.84
CA SER A 19 15.19 -11.19 -12.18
C SER A 19 15.66 -9.85 -12.75
N LYS A 20 14.73 -8.94 -13.10
CA LYS A 20 15.02 -7.60 -13.59
C LYS A 20 14.91 -6.52 -12.50
N LEU A 21 14.45 -6.87 -11.30
CA LEU A 21 14.36 -5.93 -10.19
C LEU A 21 15.77 -5.56 -9.69
N MET A 22 15.89 -4.36 -9.17
CA MET A 22 17.14 -3.91 -8.56
C MET A 22 17.42 -4.69 -7.27
N THR A 23 18.69 -4.98 -7.05
CA THR A 23 19.19 -5.57 -5.82
C THR A 23 19.38 -4.51 -4.74
N GLU A 24 19.46 -4.92 -3.47
CA GLU A 24 19.77 -4.04 -2.34
C GLU A 24 21.05 -3.23 -2.56
N LYS A 25 22.09 -3.85 -3.12
CA LYS A 25 23.33 -3.19 -3.47
C LYS A 25 23.12 -2.05 -4.50
N GLN A 26 22.29 -2.28 -5.50
CA GLN A 26 21.97 -1.27 -6.51
C GLN A 26 21.15 -0.11 -5.93
N TYR A 27 20.26 -0.38 -4.95
CA TYR A 27 19.59 0.69 -4.21
C TYR A 27 20.56 1.52 -3.38
N GLN A 28 21.54 0.89 -2.71
CA GLN A 28 22.60 1.60 -2.01
C GLN A 28 23.47 2.43 -2.95
N GLU A 29 23.82 1.91 -4.12
CA GLU A 29 24.58 2.66 -5.14
C GLU A 29 23.81 3.89 -5.61
N ILE A 30 22.50 3.76 -5.90
CA ILE A 30 21.68 4.88 -6.38
C ILE A 30 21.45 5.94 -5.31
N SER A 31 21.39 5.56 -4.04
CA SER A 31 21.21 6.48 -2.90
C SER A 31 22.41 7.41 -2.67
N GLN A 32 23.57 7.08 -3.24
CA GLN A 32 24.80 7.87 -3.17
C GLN A 32 24.95 8.86 -4.33
N LEU A 33 24.04 8.83 -5.30
CA LEU A 33 24.09 9.73 -6.45
C LEU A 33 23.57 11.11 -6.07
N GLU A 34 24.29 12.15 -6.52
CA GLU A 34 24.06 13.53 -6.10
C GLU A 34 23.13 14.32 -7.02
N SER A 35 22.80 13.79 -8.20
CA SER A 35 22.01 14.52 -9.18
C SER A 35 21.04 13.65 -9.97
N VAL A 36 19.94 14.28 -10.43
CA VAL A 36 18.92 13.63 -11.25
C VAL A 36 19.51 13.01 -12.54
N PRO A 37 20.39 13.68 -13.32
CA PRO A 37 21.01 13.06 -14.48
C PRO A 37 21.83 11.81 -14.15
N GLN A 38 22.53 11.79 -13.02
CA GLN A 38 23.27 10.59 -12.58
C GLN A 38 22.33 9.43 -12.26
N VAL A 39 21.20 9.70 -11.58
CA VAL A 39 20.14 8.70 -11.29
C VAL A 39 19.57 8.14 -12.58
N VAL A 40 19.24 8.99 -13.56
CA VAL A 40 18.73 8.57 -14.87
C VAL A 40 19.75 7.71 -15.61
N ALA A 41 21.01 8.15 -15.66
CA ALA A 41 22.10 7.40 -16.31
C ALA A 41 22.33 6.02 -15.64
N TYR A 42 22.13 5.92 -14.34
CA TYR A 42 22.20 4.67 -13.60
C TYR A 42 21.02 3.75 -13.95
N LEU A 43 19.78 4.27 -13.86
CA LEU A 43 18.56 3.51 -14.13
C LEU A 43 18.49 2.98 -15.57
N LYS A 44 19.00 3.75 -16.56
CA LYS A 44 19.11 3.31 -17.97
C LYS A 44 19.88 2.01 -18.16
N LYS A 45 20.85 1.75 -17.30
CA LYS A 45 21.67 0.52 -17.36
C LYS A 45 20.94 -0.67 -16.75
N GLN A 46 19.86 -0.44 -15.99
CA GLN A 46 19.13 -1.50 -15.31
C GLN A 46 18.12 -2.17 -16.24
N PRO A 47 18.07 -3.50 -16.33
CA PRO A 47 17.19 -4.22 -17.25
C PRO A 47 15.70 -3.93 -17.06
N GLY A 48 15.28 -3.60 -15.83
CA GLY A 48 13.89 -3.30 -15.49
C GLY A 48 13.40 -1.94 -15.98
N PHE A 49 14.31 -1.01 -16.25
CA PHE A 49 13.98 0.39 -16.53
C PHE A 49 14.46 0.86 -17.91
N LYS A 50 15.11 0.00 -18.67
CA LYS A 50 15.74 0.35 -19.95
C LYS A 50 14.77 0.98 -20.97
N GLU A 51 13.50 0.54 -20.97
CA GLU A 51 12.47 0.98 -21.92
C GLU A 51 11.81 2.32 -21.54
N LEU A 52 12.06 2.83 -20.31
CA LEU A 52 11.40 4.05 -19.81
C LEU A 52 11.89 5.35 -20.43
N TRP A 53 13.09 5.34 -20.94
CA TRP A 53 13.85 6.54 -21.31
C TRP A 53 13.82 6.83 -22.80
N THR A 54 13.02 6.11 -23.56
CA THR A 54 12.85 6.33 -25.00
C THR A 54 12.16 7.67 -25.21
N ASP A 55 12.76 8.54 -26.04
CA ASP A 55 12.21 9.86 -26.40
C ASP A 55 12.15 10.93 -25.29
N LEU A 56 12.92 10.76 -24.20
CA LEU A 56 13.01 11.75 -23.11
C LEU A 56 14.35 12.50 -23.14
N ASP A 57 14.30 13.84 -22.98
CA ASP A 57 15.48 14.65 -22.73
C ASP A 57 15.86 14.57 -21.25
N GLU A 58 16.94 13.88 -20.95
CA GLU A 58 17.43 13.62 -19.59
C GLU A 58 17.78 14.89 -18.81
N ASN A 59 18.16 15.95 -19.49
CA ASN A 59 18.58 17.20 -18.87
C ASN A 59 17.39 18.05 -18.40
N SER A 60 16.20 17.76 -18.92
CA SER A 60 14.96 18.44 -18.55
C SER A 60 14.17 17.74 -17.43
N LEU A 61 14.58 16.52 -17.03
CA LEU A 61 13.86 15.72 -16.04
C LEU A 61 14.11 16.22 -14.62
N HIS A 62 13.04 16.39 -13.87
CA HIS A 62 13.03 16.64 -12.44
C HIS A 62 12.73 15.35 -11.66
N ARG A 63 12.96 15.39 -10.35
CA ARG A 63 12.69 14.24 -9.46
C ARG A 63 11.25 13.70 -9.60
N GLY A 64 10.26 14.59 -9.65
CA GLY A 64 8.86 14.22 -9.81
C GLY A 64 8.56 13.48 -11.13
N ASP A 65 9.27 13.80 -12.21
CA ASP A 65 9.12 13.10 -13.49
C ASP A 65 9.64 11.67 -13.40
N ILE A 66 10.77 11.47 -12.70
CA ILE A 66 11.31 10.12 -12.46
C ILE A 66 10.35 9.30 -11.62
N GLU A 67 9.80 9.86 -10.54
CA GLU A 67 8.83 9.19 -9.68
C GLU A 67 7.57 8.77 -10.46
N LYS A 68 7.06 9.63 -11.35
CA LYS A 68 5.94 9.30 -12.27
C LYS A 68 6.30 8.15 -13.22
N LEU A 69 7.48 8.18 -13.82
CA LEU A 69 7.94 7.13 -14.73
C LEU A 69 8.12 5.79 -14.02
N LEU A 70 8.68 5.79 -12.82
CA LEU A 70 8.80 4.59 -11.99
C LEU A 70 7.42 4.02 -11.64
N THR A 71 6.48 4.87 -11.25
CA THR A 71 5.08 4.47 -10.98
C THR A 71 4.43 3.90 -12.24
N HIS A 72 4.64 4.52 -13.40
CA HIS A 72 4.15 3.98 -14.67
C HIS A 72 4.69 2.57 -14.97
N THR A 73 5.96 2.30 -14.64
CA THR A 73 6.54 0.95 -14.77
C THR A 73 5.80 -0.07 -13.92
N ILE A 74 5.39 0.30 -12.71
CA ILE A 74 4.59 -0.58 -11.84
C ILE A 74 3.27 -0.92 -12.53
N HIS A 75 2.58 0.07 -13.10
CA HIS A 75 1.34 -0.14 -13.85
C HIS A 75 1.53 -1.01 -15.09
N GLN A 76 2.60 -0.78 -15.85
CA GLN A 76 2.95 -1.63 -17.01
C GLN A 76 3.22 -3.08 -16.59
N ASN A 77 3.94 -3.28 -15.49
CA ASN A 77 4.23 -4.60 -14.95
C ASN A 77 2.97 -5.32 -14.48
N PHE A 78 2.06 -4.60 -13.83
CA PHE A 78 0.72 -5.13 -13.50
C PHE A 78 -0.02 -5.58 -14.76
N ALA A 79 -0.08 -4.74 -15.80
CA ALA A 79 -0.75 -5.06 -17.05
C ALA A 79 -0.11 -6.26 -17.77
N LYS A 80 1.23 -6.38 -17.73
CA LYS A 80 1.96 -7.55 -18.26
C LYS A 80 1.54 -8.84 -17.54
N ILE A 81 1.45 -8.83 -16.21
CA ILE A 81 1.00 -9.99 -15.41
C ILE A 81 -0.47 -10.30 -15.67
N TYR A 82 -1.32 -9.26 -15.73
CA TYR A 82 -2.76 -9.41 -15.95
C TYR A 82 -3.09 -10.13 -17.27
N LYS A 83 -2.30 -9.91 -18.32
CA LYS A 83 -2.45 -10.62 -19.61
C LYS A 83 -2.24 -12.12 -19.49
N PHE A 84 -1.34 -12.57 -18.60
CA PHE A 84 -1.06 -13.98 -18.36
C PHE A 84 -1.96 -14.63 -17.29
N ALA A 85 -2.70 -13.80 -16.54
CA ALA A 85 -3.53 -14.25 -15.45
C ALA A 85 -4.84 -14.88 -15.94
N ASN A 86 -5.23 -16.00 -15.33
CA ASN A 86 -6.54 -16.60 -15.50
C ASN A 86 -7.63 -15.84 -14.71
N PRO A 87 -8.94 -16.13 -14.88
CA PRO A 87 -10.01 -15.41 -14.21
C PRO A 87 -9.89 -15.35 -12.67
N SER A 88 -9.50 -16.45 -12.01
CA SER A 88 -9.31 -16.48 -10.55
C SER A 88 -8.16 -15.58 -10.10
N GLN A 89 -7.04 -15.62 -10.82
CA GLN A 89 -5.89 -14.76 -10.55
C GLN A 89 -6.22 -13.28 -10.80
N ARG A 90 -6.99 -12.97 -11.84
CA ARG A 90 -7.48 -11.61 -12.11
C ARG A 90 -8.39 -11.10 -11.00
N THR A 91 -9.13 -11.96 -10.33
CA THR A 91 -9.93 -11.58 -9.15
C THR A 91 -9.05 -11.04 -8.03
N PHE A 92 -7.95 -11.72 -7.70
CA PHE A 92 -6.97 -11.19 -6.73
C PHE A 92 -6.35 -9.89 -7.22
N MET A 93 -5.95 -9.83 -8.49
CA MET A 93 -5.36 -8.63 -9.06
C MET A 93 -6.31 -7.43 -9.04
N ALA A 94 -7.61 -7.64 -9.24
CA ALA A 94 -8.61 -6.59 -9.13
C ALA A 94 -8.75 -6.07 -7.69
N LEU A 95 -8.66 -6.94 -6.68
CA LEU A 95 -8.61 -6.51 -5.28
C LEU A 95 -7.34 -5.72 -4.98
N TYR A 96 -6.21 -6.21 -5.45
CA TYR A 96 -4.93 -5.53 -5.25
C TYR A 96 -4.89 -4.18 -5.96
N PHE A 97 -5.51 -4.06 -7.13
CA PHE A 97 -5.58 -2.83 -7.93
C PHE A 97 -6.19 -1.65 -7.15
N LYS A 98 -7.13 -1.92 -6.24
CA LYS A 98 -7.76 -0.88 -5.41
C LYS A 98 -6.76 0.00 -4.66
N ARG A 99 -5.58 -0.49 -4.32
CA ARG A 99 -4.55 0.36 -3.70
C ARG A 99 -3.97 1.41 -4.67
N TYR A 100 -3.91 1.12 -5.97
CA TYR A 100 -3.52 2.13 -6.96
C TYR A 100 -4.60 3.21 -7.08
N GLU A 101 -5.88 2.81 -7.04
CA GLU A 101 -7.00 3.74 -7.00
C GLU A 101 -6.92 4.64 -5.75
N ILE A 102 -6.67 4.05 -4.59
CA ILE A 102 -6.55 4.78 -3.32
C ILE A 102 -5.34 5.72 -3.34
N ALA A 103 -4.21 5.29 -3.87
CA ALA A 103 -3.03 6.15 -3.99
C ALA A 103 -3.32 7.40 -4.84
N VAL A 104 -3.99 7.23 -5.97
CA VAL A 104 -4.40 8.36 -6.83
C VAL A 104 -5.43 9.25 -6.13
N MET A 105 -6.42 8.66 -5.45
CA MET A 105 -7.42 9.44 -4.70
C MET A 105 -6.78 10.26 -3.57
N LYS A 106 -5.83 9.70 -2.84
CA LYS A 106 -5.08 10.41 -1.80
C LYS A 106 -4.28 11.58 -2.36
N GLU A 107 -3.67 11.41 -3.52
CA GLU A 107 -2.94 12.49 -4.17
C GLU A 107 -3.88 13.62 -4.63
N CYS A 108 -5.04 13.28 -5.20
CA CYS A 108 -6.07 14.25 -5.54
C CYS A 108 -6.60 14.99 -4.29
N LEU A 109 -6.83 14.26 -3.19
CA LEU A 109 -7.26 14.84 -1.91
C LEU A 109 -6.23 15.81 -1.36
N ARG A 110 -4.94 15.43 -1.35
CA ARG A 110 -3.85 16.31 -0.89
C ARG A 110 -3.87 17.63 -1.67
N ARG A 111 -3.97 17.55 -3.00
CA ARG A 111 -4.06 18.75 -3.85
C ARG A 111 -5.25 19.65 -3.47
N VAL A 112 -6.41 19.06 -3.20
CA VAL A 112 -7.61 19.82 -2.80
C VAL A 112 -7.41 20.50 -1.44
N PHE A 113 -6.81 19.80 -0.48
CA PHE A 113 -6.53 20.36 0.85
C PHE A 113 -5.45 21.45 0.80
N ASP A 114 -4.37 21.23 0.07
CA ASP A 114 -3.27 22.21 -0.09
C ASP A 114 -3.65 23.40 -0.97
N LYS A 115 -4.85 23.35 -1.59
CA LYS A 115 -5.34 24.38 -2.52
C LYS A 115 -4.35 24.71 -3.64
N THR A 116 -3.56 23.71 -4.05
CA THR A 116 -2.60 23.88 -5.13
C THR A 116 -3.35 23.96 -6.46
N ARG A 117 -3.07 25.06 -7.22
CA ARG A 117 -3.71 25.30 -8.52
C ARG A 117 -3.04 24.51 -9.66
N GLU A 118 -1.85 23.98 -9.43
CA GLU A 118 -1.18 23.14 -10.42
C GLU A 118 -1.97 21.85 -10.60
N GLY A 119 -2.44 21.61 -11.83
CA GLY A 119 -3.19 20.41 -12.17
C GLY A 119 -2.34 19.16 -11.97
N LEU A 120 -2.86 18.16 -11.29
CA LEU A 120 -2.24 16.86 -11.20
C LEU A 120 -2.33 16.19 -12.58
N ASP A 121 -1.18 16.04 -13.24
CA ASP A 121 -1.11 15.35 -14.53
C ASP A 121 -1.05 13.84 -14.33
N LEU A 122 -2.19 13.18 -14.57
CA LEU A 122 -2.35 11.73 -14.55
C LEU A 122 -2.49 11.14 -15.97
N SER A 123 -2.20 11.90 -17.02
CA SER A 123 -2.33 11.46 -18.41
C SER A 123 -1.58 10.16 -18.69
N LEU A 124 -0.39 10.00 -18.11
CA LEU A 124 0.44 8.80 -18.22
C LEU A 124 -0.25 7.53 -17.67
N PHE A 125 -1.19 7.69 -16.74
CA PHE A 125 -1.89 6.57 -16.09
C PHE A 125 -3.28 6.31 -16.67
N LYS A 126 -3.80 7.22 -17.50
CA LYS A 126 -5.17 7.19 -17.99
C LYS A 126 -5.54 5.85 -18.64
N ASP A 127 -4.77 5.40 -19.61
CA ASP A 127 -5.04 4.13 -20.32
C ASP A 127 -5.07 2.91 -19.40
N PHE A 128 -4.27 2.93 -18.34
CA PHE A 128 -4.24 1.86 -17.36
C PHE A 128 -5.48 1.87 -16.47
N PHE A 129 -5.88 3.04 -15.98
CA PHE A 129 -7.08 3.19 -15.15
C PHE A 129 -8.36 2.95 -15.96
N ASP A 130 -8.47 3.45 -17.17
CA ASP A 130 -9.64 3.22 -18.04
C ASP A 130 -9.89 1.71 -18.29
N ARG A 131 -8.86 0.88 -18.23
CA ARG A 131 -9.00 -0.58 -18.41
C ARG A 131 -9.33 -1.35 -17.15
N HIS A 132 -8.98 -0.85 -15.99
CA HIS A 132 -9.01 -1.62 -14.74
C HIS A 132 -9.82 -0.96 -13.62
N SER A 133 -10.22 0.30 -13.77
CA SER A 133 -10.92 1.10 -12.78
C SER A 133 -12.25 1.63 -13.28
N LYS A 134 -13.12 2.00 -12.33
CA LYS A 134 -14.32 2.79 -12.57
C LYS A 134 -14.15 4.27 -12.21
N LEU A 135 -12.95 4.64 -11.74
CA LEU A 135 -12.63 6.03 -11.40
C LEU A 135 -12.52 6.86 -12.68
N ASP A 136 -13.18 7.99 -12.69
CA ASP A 136 -13.02 9.02 -13.71
C ASP A 136 -11.86 9.94 -13.29
N LEU A 137 -10.65 9.64 -13.79
CA LEU A 137 -9.43 10.39 -13.42
C LEU A 137 -9.55 11.86 -13.79
N GLU A 138 -10.23 12.19 -14.87
CA GLU A 138 -10.39 13.56 -15.32
C GLU A 138 -11.22 14.36 -14.32
N LYS A 139 -12.36 13.82 -13.89
CA LYS A 139 -13.19 14.46 -12.85
C LYS A 139 -12.46 14.57 -11.51
N LEU A 140 -11.70 13.54 -11.12
CA LEU A 140 -10.92 13.55 -9.88
C LEU A 140 -9.85 14.65 -9.89
N THR A 141 -9.13 14.81 -11.01
CA THR A 141 -8.08 15.82 -11.13
C THR A 141 -8.60 17.25 -11.28
N GLN A 142 -9.84 17.42 -11.76
CA GLN A 142 -10.49 18.72 -11.89
C GLN A 142 -11.16 19.22 -10.61
N ALA A 143 -11.39 18.34 -9.63
CA ALA A 143 -12.02 18.71 -8.36
C ALA A 143 -11.16 19.74 -7.59
N ASN A 144 -11.75 20.84 -7.20
CA ASN A 144 -11.09 21.91 -6.43
C ASN A 144 -11.60 22.01 -4.99
N THR A 145 -12.69 21.31 -4.68
CA THR A 145 -13.28 21.23 -3.35
C THR A 145 -13.48 19.77 -2.95
N ILE A 146 -13.56 19.52 -1.64
CA ILE A 146 -13.85 18.19 -1.11
C ILE A 146 -15.21 17.68 -1.59
N GLU A 147 -16.20 18.54 -1.68
CA GLU A 147 -17.52 18.19 -2.18
C GLU A 147 -17.47 17.74 -3.65
N GLU A 148 -16.77 18.46 -4.51
CA GLU A 148 -16.55 18.09 -5.91
C GLU A 148 -15.81 16.75 -6.01
N PHE A 149 -14.75 16.56 -5.19
CA PHE A 149 -14.00 15.31 -5.14
C PHE A 149 -14.90 14.13 -4.74
N VAL A 150 -15.64 14.25 -3.64
CA VAL A 150 -16.55 13.18 -3.18
C VAL A 150 -17.65 12.92 -4.22
N ASN A 151 -18.23 13.97 -4.83
CA ASN A 151 -19.24 13.82 -5.87
C ASN A 151 -18.70 13.13 -7.13
N SER A 152 -17.42 13.31 -7.48
CA SER A 152 -16.80 12.61 -8.63
C SER A 152 -16.72 11.09 -8.44
N LEU A 153 -16.83 10.62 -7.18
CA LEU A 153 -16.83 9.19 -6.84
C LEU A 153 -18.22 8.53 -6.88
N LYS A 154 -19.29 9.27 -7.21
CA LYS A 154 -20.64 8.71 -7.34
C LYS A 154 -20.65 7.56 -8.33
N GLY A 155 -21.27 6.44 -7.94
CA GLY A 155 -21.29 5.21 -8.73
C GLY A 155 -20.10 4.27 -8.50
N THR A 156 -19.11 4.67 -7.68
CA THR A 156 -18.05 3.81 -7.18
C THR A 156 -18.30 3.37 -5.74
N GLU A 157 -17.61 2.33 -5.31
CA GLU A 157 -17.65 1.86 -3.92
C GLU A 157 -17.06 2.84 -2.90
N TYR A 158 -16.29 3.81 -3.33
CA TYR A 158 -15.64 4.82 -2.48
C TYR A 158 -16.57 5.96 -2.07
N TYR A 159 -17.65 6.18 -2.80
CA TYR A 159 -18.59 7.27 -2.49
C TYR A 159 -19.20 7.13 -1.10
N SER A 160 -19.73 5.95 -0.76
CA SER A 160 -20.45 5.74 0.50
C SER A 160 -19.58 5.95 1.76
N PRO A 161 -18.34 5.43 1.85
CA PRO A 161 -17.51 5.69 3.02
C PRO A 161 -17.06 7.16 3.13
N LEU A 162 -16.82 7.87 2.01
CA LEU A 162 -16.31 9.23 2.04
C LEU A 162 -17.41 10.29 2.19
N SER A 163 -18.60 10.05 1.67
CA SER A 163 -19.71 11.01 1.74
C SER A 163 -20.25 11.27 3.16
N LYS A 164 -19.94 10.39 4.11
CA LYS A 164 -20.35 10.50 5.51
C LYS A 164 -19.35 11.26 6.39
N ILE A 165 -18.15 11.52 5.85
CA ILE A 165 -17.10 12.24 6.58
C ILE A 165 -17.49 13.72 6.65
N GLY A 166 -17.43 14.29 7.84
CA GLY A 166 -17.67 15.73 8.05
C GLY A 166 -19.13 16.10 8.32
N GLU A 167 -20.04 15.14 8.50
CA GLU A 167 -21.41 15.45 8.90
C GLU A 167 -21.50 16.10 10.29
N GLU A 168 -20.59 15.73 11.21
CA GLU A 168 -20.61 16.19 12.61
C GLU A 168 -19.40 17.07 13.00
N TYR A 169 -18.38 17.16 12.15
CA TYR A 169 -17.15 17.90 12.43
C TYR A 169 -16.47 18.41 11.15
N THR A 170 -15.48 19.29 11.27
CA THR A 170 -14.64 19.71 10.13
C THR A 170 -13.56 18.66 9.88
N PRO A 171 -13.64 17.92 8.75
CA PRO A 171 -12.72 16.82 8.50
C PRO A 171 -11.36 17.30 8.01
N LEU A 172 -10.33 16.52 8.33
CA LEU A 172 -8.96 16.71 7.87
C LEU A 172 -8.65 15.76 6.70
N LEU A 173 -7.57 16.02 5.98
CA LEU A 173 -7.03 15.12 4.95
C LEU A 173 -6.83 13.70 5.51
N PHE A 174 -6.36 13.61 6.75
CA PHE A 174 -6.18 12.35 7.48
C PHE A 174 -7.45 11.49 7.52
N ASP A 175 -8.62 12.09 7.79
CA ASP A 175 -9.88 11.33 7.94
C ASP A 175 -10.29 10.65 6.64
N TYR A 176 -10.15 11.34 5.51
CA TYR A 176 -10.42 10.77 4.20
C TYR A 176 -9.41 9.67 3.83
N GLY A 177 -8.13 9.91 4.10
CA GLY A 177 -7.08 8.93 3.86
C GLY A 177 -7.28 7.64 4.66
N MET A 178 -7.62 7.77 5.94
CA MET A 178 -7.91 6.62 6.82
C MET A 178 -9.16 5.86 6.39
N ALA A 179 -10.22 6.56 6.00
CA ALA A 179 -11.44 5.91 5.51
C ALA A 179 -11.18 5.07 4.25
N LEU A 180 -10.35 5.57 3.33
CA LEU A 180 -9.93 4.82 2.14
C LEU A 180 -9.13 3.56 2.50
N ASP A 181 -8.16 3.67 3.41
CA ASP A 181 -7.35 2.53 3.85
C ASP A 181 -8.20 1.49 4.59
N GLN A 182 -9.04 1.92 5.53
CA GLN A 182 -9.95 1.03 6.24
C GLN A 182 -10.91 0.32 5.28
N TYR A 183 -11.46 1.05 4.30
CA TYR A 183 -12.29 0.45 3.26
C TYR A 183 -11.54 -0.66 2.52
N TYR A 184 -10.29 -0.41 2.09
CA TYR A 184 -9.47 -1.38 1.37
C TYR A 184 -9.23 -2.65 2.19
N PHE A 185 -8.82 -2.50 3.44
CA PHE A 185 -8.51 -3.63 4.32
C PHE A 185 -9.76 -4.43 4.68
N ALA A 186 -10.86 -3.73 5.03
CA ALA A 186 -12.14 -4.38 5.31
C ALA A 186 -12.69 -5.11 4.09
N ASN A 187 -12.56 -4.52 2.89
CA ASN A 187 -12.99 -5.16 1.65
C ASN A 187 -12.24 -6.47 1.40
N ILE A 188 -10.90 -6.46 1.40
CA ILE A 188 -10.11 -7.68 1.19
C ILE A 188 -10.49 -8.76 2.21
N TRP A 189 -10.61 -8.39 3.48
CA TRP A 189 -10.91 -9.35 4.53
C TRP A 189 -12.31 -9.95 4.45
N SER A 190 -13.30 -9.15 4.08
CA SER A 190 -14.70 -9.58 3.96
C SER A 190 -14.96 -10.51 2.77
N VAL A 191 -14.24 -10.32 1.66
CA VAL A 191 -14.49 -11.09 0.43
C VAL A 191 -13.57 -12.30 0.25
N LYS A 192 -12.50 -12.43 1.06
CA LYS A 192 -11.48 -13.47 0.89
C LYS A 192 -12.04 -14.89 0.85
N ASP A 193 -13.00 -15.21 1.72
CA ASP A 193 -13.58 -16.55 1.83
C ASP A 193 -14.44 -16.95 0.61
N LYS A 194 -14.97 -15.94 -0.11
CA LYS A 194 -15.77 -16.14 -1.33
C LYS A 194 -14.90 -16.24 -2.59
N LEU A 195 -13.76 -15.57 -2.58
CA LEU A 195 -12.95 -15.37 -3.79
C LEU A 195 -11.79 -16.35 -3.91
N PHE A 196 -11.30 -16.92 -2.81
CA PHE A 196 -10.11 -17.76 -2.83
C PHE A 196 -10.42 -19.21 -2.50
N SER A 197 -9.72 -20.13 -3.19
CA SER A 197 -9.72 -21.55 -2.87
C SER A 197 -9.01 -21.81 -1.53
N LYS A 198 -9.23 -23.00 -0.94
CA LYS A 198 -8.69 -23.37 0.39
C LYS A 198 -7.22 -22.99 0.59
N ARG A 199 -6.37 -23.23 -0.41
CA ARG A 199 -4.93 -22.98 -0.32
C ARG A 199 -4.61 -21.51 -0.46
N ASP A 200 -5.06 -20.87 -1.53
CA ASP A 200 -4.84 -19.44 -1.76
C ASP A 200 -5.42 -18.60 -0.60
N LEU A 201 -6.57 -19.05 -0.05
CA LEU A 201 -7.19 -18.42 1.13
C LEU A 201 -6.25 -18.44 2.36
N GLN A 202 -5.62 -19.59 2.66
CA GLN A 202 -4.70 -19.67 3.80
C GLN A 202 -3.48 -18.74 3.63
N GLU A 203 -2.95 -18.64 2.41
CA GLU A 203 -1.84 -17.76 2.09
C GLU A 203 -2.23 -16.28 2.20
N ILE A 204 -3.40 -15.91 1.70
CA ILE A 204 -3.97 -14.56 1.84
C ILE A 204 -4.21 -14.21 3.31
N ILE A 205 -4.84 -15.10 4.08
CA ILE A 205 -5.05 -14.90 5.52
C ILE A 205 -3.71 -14.68 6.24
N LYS A 206 -2.69 -15.48 5.91
CA LYS A 206 -1.38 -15.37 6.55
C LYS A 206 -0.68 -14.05 6.19
N ALA A 207 -0.69 -13.67 4.91
CA ALA A 207 -0.03 -12.47 4.46
C ALA A 207 -0.73 -11.19 4.98
N TYR A 208 -2.03 -11.05 4.72
CA TYR A 208 -2.78 -9.87 5.17
C TYR A 208 -3.02 -9.83 6.68
N GLY A 209 -3.21 -10.98 7.33
CA GLY A 209 -3.36 -11.03 8.79
C GLY A 209 -2.11 -10.53 9.52
N ASN A 210 -0.90 -10.97 9.09
CA ASN A 210 0.35 -10.42 9.64
C ASN A 210 0.50 -8.92 9.35
N LYS A 211 0.11 -8.48 8.15
CA LYS A 211 0.15 -7.08 7.76
C LYS A 211 -0.75 -6.23 8.66
N PHE A 212 -1.99 -6.65 8.85
CA PHE A 212 -2.99 -5.88 9.63
C PHE A 212 -2.63 -5.79 11.11
N ASP A 213 -2.16 -6.89 11.70
CA ASP A 213 -1.70 -6.87 13.09
C ASP A 213 -0.53 -5.89 13.27
N MET A 214 0.46 -5.92 12.38
CA MET A 214 1.62 -5.02 12.48
C MET A 214 1.24 -3.56 12.21
N LEU A 215 0.32 -3.28 11.30
CA LEU A 215 -0.22 -1.93 11.09
C LEU A 215 -0.97 -1.44 12.33
N ASN A 216 -1.83 -2.28 12.94
CA ASN A 216 -2.51 -1.93 14.17
C ASN A 216 -1.53 -1.62 15.31
N LEU A 217 -0.45 -2.40 15.47
CA LEU A 217 0.61 -2.12 16.46
C LEU A 217 1.23 -0.74 16.23
N GLN A 218 1.58 -0.41 14.98
CA GLN A 218 2.13 0.90 14.64
C GLN A 218 1.14 2.03 14.91
N TRP A 219 -0.09 1.88 14.45
CA TRP A 219 -1.12 2.92 14.61
C TRP A 219 -1.45 3.17 16.08
N ILE A 220 -1.59 2.12 16.90
CA ILE A 220 -1.78 2.27 18.34
C ILE A 220 -0.62 3.05 18.95
N TYR A 221 0.62 2.62 18.70
CA TYR A 221 1.79 3.28 19.27
C TYR A 221 1.89 4.74 18.85
N ARG A 222 1.75 5.03 17.55
CA ARG A 222 1.85 6.40 17.01
C ARG A 222 0.73 7.30 17.53
N SER A 223 -0.51 6.82 17.54
CA SER A 223 -1.66 7.55 18.05
C SER A 223 -1.50 7.93 19.52
N ARG A 224 -0.95 7.03 20.33
CA ARG A 224 -0.68 7.29 21.74
C ARG A 224 0.52 8.21 21.94
N ARG A 225 1.64 7.86 21.32
CA ARG A 225 2.95 8.49 21.59
C ARG A 225 3.06 9.89 21.02
N TYR A 226 2.57 10.11 19.82
CA TYR A 226 2.79 11.36 19.09
C TYR A 226 1.54 12.24 19.01
N TYR A 227 0.36 11.63 18.95
CA TYR A 227 -0.88 12.36 18.78
C TYR A 227 -1.71 12.47 20.06
N HIS A 228 -1.34 11.76 21.13
CA HIS A 228 -2.05 11.76 22.42
C HIS A 228 -3.56 11.53 22.29
N MET A 229 -3.96 10.66 21.34
CA MET A 229 -5.36 10.38 21.05
C MET A 229 -6.05 9.64 22.20
N ALA A 230 -7.32 9.90 22.41
CA ALA A 230 -8.11 9.14 23.35
C ALA A 230 -8.31 7.69 22.87
N PRO A 231 -8.46 6.69 23.77
CA PRO A 231 -8.65 5.30 23.39
C PRO A 231 -9.80 5.08 22.40
N ALA A 232 -10.92 5.79 22.54
CA ALA A 232 -12.06 5.70 21.62
C ALA A 232 -11.67 6.06 20.17
N ASP A 233 -10.88 7.12 20.00
CA ASP A 233 -10.43 7.57 18.70
C ASP A 233 -9.41 6.58 18.09
N ILE A 234 -8.55 5.98 18.93
CA ILE A 234 -7.62 4.95 18.48
C ILE A 234 -8.38 3.72 18.00
N TYR A 235 -9.40 3.25 18.73
CA TYR A 235 -10.22 2.12 18.28
C TYR A 235 -10.89 2.39 16.93
N ALA A 236 -11.32 3.62 16.67
CA ALA A 236 -11.93 4.00 15.40
C ALA A 236 -10.95 3.92 14.20
N LEU A 237 -9.64 4.04 14.46
CA LEU A 237 -8.61 3.95 13.42
C LEU A 237 -8.21 2.50 13.09
N LEU A 238 -8.42 1.55 14.01
CA LEU A 238 -7.87 0.21 13.85
C LEU A 238 -8.56 -0.59 12.75
N ILE A 239 -7.78 -1.44 12.09
CA ILE A 239 -8.30 -2.47 11.20
C ILE A 239 -8.99 -3.53 12.08
N PRO A 240 -10.30 -3.81 11.88
CA PRO A 240 -11.05 -4.70 12.75
C PRO A 240 -10.77 -6.19 12.45
N VAL A 241 -9.49 -6.54 12.44
CA VAL A 241 -9.00 -7.89 12.16
C VAL A 241 -8.00 -8.29 13.25
N HIS A 242 -8.18 -9.46 13.80
CA HIS A 242 -7.29 -10.05 14.80
C HIS A 242 -6.74 -11.37 14.24
N TYR A 243 -5.46 -11.40 13.89
CA TYR A 243 -4.83 -12.61 13.33
C TYR A 243 -4.00 -13.37 14.38
N LYS A 244 -2.90 -12.78 14.83
CA LYS A 244 -2.05 -13.27 15.93
C LYS A 244 -2.07 -12.34 17.13
N LEU A 245 -2.51 -11.12 16.91
CA LEU A 245 -2.71 -10.12 17.93
C LEU A 245 -4.16 -10.27 18.41
N SER A 246 -4.35 -10.81 19.62
CA SER A 246 -5.67 -11.04 20.17
C SER A 246 -6.40 -9.74 20.52
N HIS A 247 -7.71 -9.74 20.55
CA HIS A 247 -8.51 -8.59 20.99
C HIS A 247 -8.07 -8.09 22.36
N LYS A 248 -7.78 -9.00 23.32
CA LYS A 248 -7.29 -8.65 24.65
C LYS A 248 -5.96 -7.90 24.61
N GLU A 249 -5.01 -8.32 23.76
CA GLU A 249 -3.74 -7.63 23.60
C GLU A 249 -3.94 -6.25 22.94
N VAL A 250 -4.79 -6.14 21.92
CA VAL A 250 -5.14 -4.85 21.31
C VAL A 250 -5.71 -3.90 22.34
N THR A 251 -6.69 -4.34 23.14
CA THR A 251 -7.28 -3.53 24.20
C THR A 251 -6.22 -3.07 25.20
N ALA A 252 -5.38 -3.98 25.68
CA ALA A 252 -4.33 -3.64 26.63
C ALA A 252 -3.28 -2.66 26.05
N LEU A 253 -2.98 -2.75 24.74
CA LEU A 253 -2.09 -1.81 24.07
C LEU A 253 -2.73 -0.42 23.91
N VAL A 254 -4.00 -0.36 23.54
CA VAL A 254 -4.73 0.90 23.39
C VAL A 254 -4.90 1.62 24.73
N GLU A 255 -5.22 0.89 25.79
CA GLU A 255 -5.54 1.41 27.12
C GLU A 255 -4.33 1.51 28.06
N ALA A 256 -3.13 1.12 27.63
CA ALA A 256 -1.92 1.19 28.44
C ALA A 256 -1.75 2.59 29.04
N ALA A 257 -1.45 2.70 30.32
CA ALA A 257 -1.31 3.99 31.01
C ALA A 257 -0.12 4.80 30.49
N ASP A 258 0.98 4.12 30.16
CA ASP A 258 2.22 4.71 29.71
C ASP A 258 2.97 3.82 28.69
N ASN A 259 4.15 4.28 28.25
CA ASN A 259 4.99 3.53 27.32
C ASN A 259 5.58 2.27 27.91
N ASP A 260 5.81 2.21 29.21
CA ASP A 260 6.35 1.02 29.87
C ASP A 260 5.30 -0.08 29.95
N GLU A 261 4.05 0.28 30.17
CA GLU A 261 2.95 -0.67 30.12
C GLU A 261 2.73 -1.15 28.68
N PHE A 262 2.73 -0.24 27.70
CA PHE A 262 2.66 -0.61 26.28
C PHE A 262 3.76 -1.63 25.94
N ARG A 263 5.00 -1.38 26.34
CA ARG A 263 6.14 -2.28 26.12
C ARG A 263 5.90 -3.65 26.78
N ARG A 264 5.46 -3.68 28.02
CA ARG A 264 5.15 -4.93 28.75
C ARG A 264 4.09 -5.76 28.01
N VAL A 265 3.05 -5.12 27.48
CA VAL A 265 2.04 -5.82 26.68
C VAL A 265 2.61 -6.31 25.36
N LEU A 266 3.37 -5.46 24.65
CA LEU A 266 4.07 -5.83 23.40
C LEU A 266 4.95 -7.06 23.62
N ASP A 267 5.65 -7.15 24.75
CA ASP A 267 6.54 -8.27 25.09
C ASP A 267 5.82 -9.61 25.24
N THR A 268 4.51 -9.61 25.48
CA THR A 268 3.69 -10.84 25.56
C THR A 268 3.23 -11.34 24.19
N THR A 269 3.28 -10.51 23.15
CA THR A 269 2.70 -10.81 21.84
C THR A 269 3.46 -11.89 21.07
N ALA A 270 2.79 -12.54 20.14
CA ALA A 270 3.39 -13.49 19.21
C ALA A 270 4.46 -12.85 18.33
N TYR A 271 4.37 -11.54 18.07
CA TYR A 271 5.35 -10.80 17.26
C TYR A 271 6.66 -10.60 18.02
N LYS A 272 6.63 -10.24 19.28
CA LYS A 272 7.83 -10.14 20.13
C LYS A 272 8.55 -11.49 20.28
N LYS A 273 7.79 -12.57 20.45
CA LYS A 273 8.36 -13.93 20.50
C LYS A 273 9.08 -14.31 19.20
N ARG A 274 8.55 -13.85 18.06
CA ARG A 274 9.17 -14.09 16.74
C ARG A 274 10.37 -13.17 16.48
N TYR A 275 10.30 -11.95 16.97
CA TYR A 275 11.32 -10.91 16.79
C TYR A 275 11.74 -10.36 18.15
N PRO A 276 12.75 -10.96 18.81
CA PRO A 276 13.17 -10.57 20.17
C PRO A 276 13.56 -9.09 20.31
N GLU A 277 14.08 -8.49 19.23
CA GLU A 277 14.49 -7.08 19.21
C GLU A 277 13.32 -6.10 18.91
N LEU A 278 12.12 -6.60 18.64
CA LEU A 278 10.95 -5.76 18.41
C LEU A 278 10.69 -4.86 19.61
N ALA A 279 10.57 -3.57 19.37
CA ALA A 279 10.33 -2.54 20.38
C ALA A 279 9.36 -1.48 19.82
N PRO A 280 8.76 -0.65 20.67
CA PRO A 280 7.86 0.41 20.21
C PRO A 280 8.49 1.34 19.16
N ASP A 281 9.77 1.66 19.32
CA ASP A 281 10.47 2.63 18.47
C ASP A 281 10.89 2.05 17.10
N ASN A 282 10.84 0.73 16.89
CA ASN A 282 11.22 0.07 15.64
C ASN A 282 10.06 -0.71 14.98
N LEU A 283 8.83 -0.44 15.38
CA LEU A 283 7.63 -1.14 14.83
C LEU A 283 7.52 -1.03 13.30
N GLU A 284 7.92 0.09 12.72
CA GLU A 284 7.90 0.32 11.26
C GLU A 284 8.91 -0.57 10.53
N GLU A 285 10.13 -0.65 11.06
CA GLU A 285 11.16 -1.54 10.53
C GLU A 285 10.68 -3.00 10.57
N TYR A 286 10.12 -3.43 11.72
CA TYR A 286 9.63 -4.80 11.89
C TYR A 286 8.33 -5.08 11.13
N TYR A 287 7.51 -4.09 10.82
CA TYR A 287 6.41 -4.24 9.86
C TYR A 287 6.94 -4.67 8.50
N THR A 288 7.89 -3.93 7.95
CA THR A 288 8.52 -4.22 6.66
C THR A 288 9.21 -5.58 6.68
N LEU A 289 10.02 -5.85 7.70
CA LEU A 289 10.74 -7.11 7.88
C LEU A 289 9.78 -8.31 8.01
N ASN A 290 8.71 -8.17 8.80
CA ASN A 290 7.73 -9.24 8.99
C ASN A 290 7.00 -9.58 7.69
N LEU A 291 6.51 -8.57 6.97
CA LEU A 291 5.78 -8.77 5.73
C LEU A 291 6.69 -9.39 4.66
N ARG A 292 7.91 -8.88 4.53
CA ARG A 292 8.96 -9.45 3.66
C ARG A 292 9.19 -10.93 3.97
N ASN A 293 9.45 -11.28 5.23
CA ASN A 293 9.73 -12.64 5.66
C ASN A 293 8.54 -13.58 5.40
N VAL A 294 7.32 -13.10 5.61
CA VAL A 294 6.10 -13.86 5.33
C VAL A 294 5.97 -14.13 3.84
N LEU A 295 6.08 -13.10 3.00
CA LEU A 295 5.91 -13.23 1.56
C LEU A 295 7.00 -14.10 0.93
N GLU A 296 8.26 -13.93 1.31
CA GLU A 296 9.37 -14.76 0.83
C GLU A 296 9.23 -16.22 1.23
N SER A 297 8.90 -16.48 2.50
CA SER A 297 8.71 -17.84 3.01
C SER A 297 7.57 -18.55 2.29
N GLU A 298 6.43 -17.87 2.12
CA GLU A 298 5.26 -18.46 1.46
C GLU A 298 5.48 -18.62 -0.04
N ALA A 299 6.12 -17.65 -0.71
CA ALA A 299 6.44 -17.76 -2.14
C ALA A 299 7.42 -18.91 -2.44
N ARG A 300 8.39 -19.18 -1.54
CA ARG A 300 9.28 -20.36 -1.67
C ARG A 300 8.52 -21.65 -1.46
N LYS A 301 7.65 -21.71 -0.46
CA LYS A 301 6.87 -22.91 -0.13
C LYS A 301 5.79 -23.19 -1.17
N TYR A 302 5.20 -22.15 -1.75
CA TYR A 302 4.09 -22.23 -2.69
C TYR A 302 4.36 -21.44 -3.97
N PRO A 303 5.33 -21.89 -4.80
CA PRO A 303 5.77 -21.16 -5.99
C PRO A 303 4.74 -21.12 -7.12
N HIS A 304 3.58 -21.76 -6.93
CA HIS A 304 2.48 -21.82 -7.89
C HIS A 304 1.17 -21.46 -7.20
N SER A 305 1.08 -20.24 -6.66
CA SER A 305 -0.08 -19.74 -5.94
C SER A 305 -0.21 -18.20 -6.06
N VAL A 306 -1.29 -17.68 -5.51
CA VAL A 306 -1.58 -16.23 -5.47
C VAL A 306 -0.49 -15.42 -4.76
N ILE A 307 0.23 -16.03 -3.81
CA ILE A 307 1.28 -15.36 -3.06
C ILE A 307 2.45 -14.90 -3.95
N MET A 308 2.70 -15.58 -5.07
CA MET A 308 3.70 -15.15 -6.04
C MET A 308 3.35 -13.82 -6.69
N ILE A 309 2.07 -13.59 -6.97
CA ILE A 309 1.57 -12.32 -7.53
C ILE A 309 1.74 -11.23 -6.46
N TYR A 310 1.29 -11.51 -5.24
CA TYR A 310 1.38 -10.56 -4.14
C TYR A 310 2.84 -10.22 -3.82
N SER A 311 3.70 -11.22 -3.69
CA SER A 311 5.13 -11.03 -3.44
C SER A 311 5.79 -10.16 -4.51
N TYR A 312 5.48 -10.39 -5.78
CA TYR A 312 6.03 -9.57 -6.88
C TYR A 312 5.57 -8.11 -6.77
N PHE A 313 4.28 -7.86 -6.55
CA PHE A 313 3.77 -6.50 -6.40
C PHE A 313 4.31 -5.79 -5.16
N TYR A 314 4.52 -6.53 -4.07
CA TYR A 314 5.16 -5.97 -2.89
C TYR A 314 6.59 -5.48 -3.17
N TRP A 315 7.38 -6.27 -3.91
CA TRP A 315 8.76 -5.91 -4.25
C TRP A 315 8.87 -4.78 -5.28
N THR A 316 7.88 -4.60 -6.12
CA THR A 316 7.87 -3.52 -7.12
C THR A 316 7.35 -2.21 -6.57
N TYR A 317 6.64 -2.24 -5.45
CA TYR A 317 6.04 -1.08 -4.82
C TYR A 317 6.29 -1.13 -3.33
N ASP A 318 7.03 -0.14 -2.81
CA ASP A 318 7.27 -0.04 -1.37
C ASP A 318 5.96 0.28 -0.64
N GLU A 319 5.33 -0.76 -0.08
CA GLU A 319 4.04 -0.63 0.61
C GLU A 319 4.14 0.25 1.87
N SER A 320 5.32 0.38 2.47
CA SER A 320 5.50 1.18 3.69
C SER A 320 5.18 2.66 3.46
N LYS A 321 5.44 3.16 2.26
CA LYS A 321 5.18 4.56 1.89
C LYS A 321 3.70 4.88 1.65
N THR A 322 2.90 3.88 1.30
CA THR A 322 1.48 4.09 0.93
C THR A 322 0.57 4.22 2.14
N TYR A 323 0.96 3.64 3.27
CA TYR A 323 0.15 3.58 4.50
C TYR A 323 0.82 4.26 5.70
N ASP A 324 1.85 5.07 5.44
CA ASP A 324 2.52 5.79 6.51
C ASP A 324 1.63 6.94 7.00
N ALA A 325 1.05 6.76 8.19
CA ALA A 325 0.36 7.84 8.90
C ALA A 325 1.28 9.05 9.16
N GLY A 326 2.58 8.93 8.91
CA GLY A 326 3.56 10.02 8.99
C GLY A 326 3.48 11.02 7.84
N GLU A 327 2.93 10.65 6.69
CA GLU A 327 2.67 11.62 5.60
C GLU A 327 1.65 12.69 6.02
N TYR A 328 0.81 12.39 7.02
CA TYR A 328 -0.18 13.31 7.57
C TYR A 328 0.33 14.17 8.74
N LYS A 329 1.65 14.10 9.06
CA LYS A 329 2.24 14.89 10.15
C LYS A 329 2.18 16.40 9.92
N ALA A 330 2.27 16.84 8.68
CA ALA A 330 2.31 18.27 8.35
C ALA A 330 1.00 18.99 8.69
N ASP A 331 -0.13 18.29 8.65
CA ASP A 331 -1.45 18.91 8.73
C ASP A 331 -1.94 19.15 10.17
N ARG A 332 -1.33 18.52 11.19
CA ARG A 332 -1.72 18.70 12.60
C ARG A 332 -0.79 19.60 13.43
N SER A 333 0.37 19.96 12.90
CA SER A 333 1.33 20.82 13.63
C SER A 333 1.05 22.32 13.46
N ASP A 334 0.16 22.70 12.55
CA ASP A 334 -0.12 24.12 12.24
C ASP A 334 -1.50 24.60 12.73
N HIS A 335 -2.11 23.89 13.69
CA HIS A 335 -3.36 24.35 14.34
C HIS A 335 -3.30 24.31 15.86
#